data_f9cd3009e34cfc49d8f471701006168b
#
_entry.id   f9cd3009e34cfc49d8f471701006168b
#
_cell.length_a   1.000
_cell.length_b   1.000
_cell.length_c   1.000
_cell.angle_alpha   90.00
_cell.angle_beta   90.00
_cell.angle_gamma   90.00
#
_symmetry.space_group_name_H-M   'P 1'
#
loop_
_entity.id
_entity.type
_entity.pdbx_description
1 polymer ?
#
loop_
_entity_poly.entity_id
_entity_poly.type
_entity_poly.pdbx_seq_one_letter_code
_entity_poly.pdbx_strand_id
1 'polypeptide(L)'
;MRTFIWSLLACWSMNALAEQPPSNDPAVIKAQLQDYYFEAARRGDLDMLTTFIDSGYSLNTQDDKGYTALILAAYHGQGPFVERLLNAGADACVQDKRGNTALMGAIFKGELKIAQRLLATDCNPDQRNGAGQTAAMYAGLFKRVELLDELKAKGADLNAEDPIGNSAARLASGEIRTPAPR
;
A
#
# COMPACT_ATOMS: atom_id res chain seq x y z
N MET A 1 -30.14 59.79 -44.05
CA MET A 1 -29.35 58.52 -44.07
C MET A 1 -29.10 58.06 -42.61
N ARG A 2 -29.75 57.00 -42.22
CA ARG A 2 -29.73 56.52 -40.83
C ARG A 2 -28.73 55.33 -40.77
N THR A 3 -27.66 55.50 -40.02
CA THR A 3 -26.66 54.43 -39.73
C THR A 3 -27.05 53.77 -38.44
N PHE A 4 -27.44 52.50 -38.53
CA PHE A 4 -27.66 51.61 -37.39
C PHE A 4 -26.31 51.06 -36.91
N ILE A 5 -25.94 51.34 -35.66
CA ILE A 5 -24.82 50.72 -34.95
C ILE A 5 -25.39 49.53 -34.17
N TRP A 6 -25.04 48.35 -34.56
CA TRP A 6 -25.33 47.13 -33.82
C TRP A 6 -24.19 46.91 -32.79
N SER A 7 -24.54 47.07 -31.54
CA SER A 7 -23.68 46.72 -30.42
C SER A 7 -23.81 45.22 -30.16
N LEU A 8 -22.79 44.44 -30.50
CA LEU A 8 -22.63 43.07 -30.06
C LEU A 8 -22.19 43.01 -28.59
N LEU A 9 -23.14 42.81 -27.70
CA LEU A 9 -22.88 42.39 -26.32
C LEU A 9 -22.49 40.91 -26.31
N ALA A 10 -21.19 40.64 -26.29
CA ALA A 10 -20.68 39.32 -26.00
C ALA A 10 -20.89 39.04 -24.50
N CYS A 11 -21.92 38.27 -24.17
CA CYS A 11 -22.06 37.64 -22.85
C CYS A 11 -20.95 36.60 -22.68
N TRP A 12 -19.89 36.98 -22.02
CA TRP A 12 -18.96 36.02 -21.43
C TRP A 12 -19.64 35.45 -20.19
N SER A 13 -20.24 34.27 -20.34
CA SER A 13 -20.60 33.41 -19.22
C SER A 13 -19.29 32.85 -18.63
N MET A 14 -18.72 33.56 -17.67
CA MET A 14 -17.76 32.99 -16.75
C MET A 14 -18.49 31.93 -15.95
N ASN A 15 -18.30 30.67 -16.35
CA ASN A 15 -18.53 29.53 -15.44
C ASN A 15 -17.52 29.68 -14.29
N ALA A 16 -17.84 30.45 -13.29
CA ALA A 16 -17.24 30.33 -11.99
C ALA A 16 -17.59 28.90 -11.49
N LEU A 17 -16.64 27.99 -11.54
CA LEU A 17 -16.66 26.81 -10.68
C LEU A 17 -16.70 27.36 -9.25
N ALA A 18 -17.90 27.51 -8.70
CA ALA A 18 -18.07 27.83 -7.30
C ALA A 18 -17.42 26.66 -6.53
N GLU A 19 -16.26 26.92 -5.93
CA GLU A 19 -15.73 26.05 -4.90
C GLU A 19 -16.84 25.87 -3.87
N GLN A 20 -17.39 24.67 -3.78
CA GLN A 20 -18.38 24.38 -2.76
C GLN A 20 -17.71 24.57 -1.40
N PRO A 21 -18.35 25.31 -0.47
CA PRO A 21 -17.78 25.48 0.85
C PRO A 21 -17.53 24.10 1.47
N PRO A 22 -16.44 23.93 2.25
CA PRO A 22 -16.10 22.66 2.86
C PRO A 22 -17.33 22.12 3.60
N SER A 23 -17.70 20.87 3.29
CA SER A 23 -18.82 20.22 3.95
C SER A 23 -18.49 20.05 5.45
N ASN A 24 -19.39 20.49 6.32
CA ASN A 24 -19.30 20.26 7.77
C ASN A 24 -19.88 18.88 8.16
N ASP A 25 -20.20 18.03 7.18
CA ASP A 25 -20.66 16.66 7.46
C ASP A 25 -19.49 15.84 8.04
N PRO A 26 -19.62 15.28 9.25
CA PRO A 26 -18.58 14.48 9.88
C PRO A 26 -18.12 13.28 9.03
N ALA A 27 -19.02 12.70 8.23
CA ALA A 27 -18.68 11.58 7.36
C ALA A 27 -17.77 12.03 6.20
N VAL A 28 -18.03 13.20 5.61
CA VAL A 28 -17.22 13.80 4.54
C VAL A 28 -15.85 14.19 5.10
N ILE A 29 -15.80 14.83 6.26
CA ILE A 29 -14.54 15.20 6.92
C ILE A 29 -13.70 13.95 7.21
N LYS A 30 -14.31 12.89 7.73
CA LYS A 30 -13.61 11.63 8.00
C LYS A 30 -13.04 11.02 6.73
N ALA A 31 -13.79 10.98 5.64
CA ALA A 31 -13.32 10.47 4.35
C ALA A 31 -12.13 11.29 3.82
N GLN A 32 -12.21 12.62 3.88
CA GLN A 32 -11.11 13.49 3.47
C GLN A 32 -9.84 13.27 4.31
N LEU A 33 -9.97 13.12 5.63
CA LEU A 33 -8.83 12.82 6.51
C LEU A 33 -8.18 11.49 6.14
N GLN A 34 -8.97 10.46 5.83
CA GLN A 34 -8.45 9.18 5.35
C GLN A 34 -7.69 9.34 4.04
N ASP A 35 -8.24 10.08 3.08
CA ASP A 35 -7.58 10.33 1.80
C ASP A 35 -6.23 11.05 1.99
N TYR A 36 -6.17 12.08 2.84
CA TYR A 36 -4.91 12.77 3.16
C TYR A 36 -3.89 11.81 3.82
N TYR A 37 -4.33 10.96 4.74
CA TYR A 37 -3.46 10.00 5.41
C TYR A 37 -2.85 9.00 4.43
N PHE A 38 -3.66 8.43 3.55
CA PHE A 38 -3.18 7.47 2.55
C PHE A 38 -2.34 8.13 1.46
N GLU A 39 -2.65 9.37 1.08
CA GLU A 39 -1.83 10.10 0.12
C GLU A 39 -0.47 10.48 0.72
N ALA A 40 -0.41 10.87 1.99
CA ALA A 40 0.84 11.07 2.71
C ALA A 40 1.71 9.79 2.68
N ALA A 41 1.09 8.62 2.87
CA ALA A 41 1.80 7.33 2.81
C ALA A 41 2.34 7.02 1.41
N ARG A 42 1.61 7.33 0.34
CA ARG A 42 2.08 7.13 -1.05
C ARG A 42 3.25 8.03 -1.39
N ARG A 43 3.26 9.26 -0.87
CA ARG A 43 4.29 10.28 -1.14
C ARG A 43 5.47 10.25 -0.18
N GLY A 44 5.31 9.60 0.98
CA GLY A 44 6.31 9.65 2.05
C GLY A 44 6.35 10.98 2.79
N ASP A 45 5.20 11.68 2.91
CA ASP A 45 5.07 12.97 3.59
C ASP A 45 5.16 12.79 5.12
N LEU A 46 6.36 12.98 5.65
CA LEU A 46 6.65 12.79 7.08
C LEU A 46 6.02 13.87 7.97
N ASP A 47 5.83 15.08 7.47
CA ASP A 47 5.22 16.17 8.24
C ASP A 47 3.73 15.89 8.44
N MET A 48 3.05 15.47 7.39
CA MET A 48 1.67 15.03 7.47
C MET A 48 1.53 13.80 8.38
N LEU A 49 2.42 12.80 8.25
CA LEU A 49 2.43 11.63 9.14
C LEU A 49 2.58 12.02 10.60
N THR A 50 3.48 12.95 10.91
CA THR A 50 3.69 13.43 12.27
C THR A 50 2.41 14.05 12.83
N THR A 51 1.72 14.87 12.03
CA THR A 51 0.42 15.44 12.40
C THR A 51 -0.61 14.37 12.75
N PHE A 52 -0.71 13.29 11.96
CA PHE A 52 -1.61 12.18 12.25
C PHE A 52 -1.24 11.42 13.52
N ILE A 53 0.06 11.15 13.75
CA ILE A 53 0.55 10.49 14.96
C ILE A 53 0.21 11.33 16.19
N ASP A 54 0.53 12.62 16.19
CA ASP A 54 0.34 13.53 17.31
C ASP A 54 -1.14 13.74 17.63
N SER A 55 -2.02 13.64 16.64
CA SER A 55 -3.48 13.69 16.83
C SER A 55 -4.07 12.40 17.38
N GLY A 56 -3.28 11.32 17.54
CA GLY A 56 -3.77 10.01 17.98
C GLY A 56 -4.60 9.27 16.93
N TYR A 57 -4.39 9.61 15.64
CA TYR A 57 -5.09 8.91 14.54
C TYR A 57 -4.72 7.43 14.51
N SER A 58 -5.71 6.56 14.23
CA SER A 58 -5.48 5.12 14.14
C SER A 58 -4.60 4.77 12.94
N LEU A 59 -3.34 4.36 13.20
CA LEU A 59 -2.35 4.06 12.17
C LEU A 59 -2.70 2.83 11.33
N ASN A 60 -3.59 1.95 11.83
CA ASN A 60 -4.04 0.73 11.17
C ASN A 60 -5.37 0.90 10.42
N THR A 61 -5.83 2.15 10.25
CA THR A 61 -6.99 2.44 9.39
C THR A 61 -6.77 1.88 7.99
N GLN A 62 -7.81 1.25 7.42
CA GLN A 62 -7.78 0.65 6.10
C GLN A 62 -8.67 1.40 5.12
N ASP A 63 -8.22 1.50 3.87
CA ASP A 63 -9.04 2.00 2.77
C ASP A 63 -10.04 0.93 2.25
N ASP A 64 -10.80 1.27 1.22
CA ASP A 64 -11.78 0.36 0.60
C ASP A 64 -11.18 -0.92 0.01
N LYS A 65 -9.87 -0.97 -0.21
CA LYS A 65 -9.13 -2.15 -0.66
C LYS A 65 -8.46 -2.91 0.48
N GLY A 66 -8.58 -2.40 1.71
CA GLY A 66 -7.94 -2.93 2.89
C GLY A 66 -6.49 -2.48 3.05
N TYR A 67 -6.01 -1.53 2.26
CA TYR A 67 -4.65 -1.03 2.42
C TYR A 67 -4.53 -0.15 3.66
N THR A 68 -3.52 -0.42 4.49
CA THR A 68 -3.07 0.50 5.53
C THR A 68 -2.03 1.48 4.95
N ALA A 69 -1.76 2.57 5.67
CA ALA A 69 -0.66 3.47 5.31
C ALA A 69 0.69 2.74 5.23
N LEU A 70 0.92 1.75 6.10
CA LEU A 70 2.13 0.93 6.07
C LEU A 70 2.25 0.09 4.79
N ILE A 71 1.15 -0.55 4.34
CA ILE A 71 1.12 -1.28 3.07
C ILE A 71 1.42 -0.34 1.90
N LEU A 72 0.77 0.83 1.86
CA LEU A 72 0.98 1.81 0.80
C LEU A 72 2.41 2.35 0.78
N ALA A 73 2.94 2.76 1.94
CA ALA A 73 4.31 3.27 2.05
C ALA A 73 5.34 2.22 1.63
N ALA A 74 5.17 0.97 2.05
CA ALA A 74 6.04 -0.14 1.67
C ALA A 74 6.00 -0.41 0.16
N TYR A 75 4.81 -0.39 -0.45
CA TYR A 75 4.63 -0.60 -1.89
C TYR A 75 5.21 0.54 -2.73
N HIS A 76 5.22 1.77 -2.20
CA HIS A 76 5.73 2.96 -2.89
C HIS A 76 7.19 3.31 -2.54
N GLY A 77 7.90 2.46 -1.78
CA GLY A 77 9.31 2.64 -1.49
C GLY A 77 9.62 3.75 -0.46
N GLN A 78 8.64 4.13 0.35
CA GLN A 78 8.76 5.23 1.31
C GLN A 78 9.40 4.77 2.63
N GLY A 79 10.69 4.37 2.57
CA GLY A 79 11.42 3.80 3.70
C GLY A 79 11.33 4.61 5.00
N PRO A 80 11.64 5.92 5.00
CA PRO A 80 11.52 6.76 6.20
C PRO A 80 10.09 6.80 6.78
N PHE A 81 9.07 6.76 5.93
CA PHE A 81 7.66 6.74 6.34
C PHE A 81 7.31 5.40 7.01
N VAL A 82 7.76 4.27 6.42
CA VAL A 82 7.62 2.92 6.99
C VAL A 82 8.27 2.86 8.37
N GLU A 83 9.49 3.36 8.50
CA GLU A 83 10.22 3.37 9.78
C GLU A 83 9.47 4.18 10.86
N ARG A 84 8.97 5.37 10.49
CA ARG A 84 8.23 6.22 11.41
C ARG A 84 6.92 5.57 11.86
N LEU A 85 6.17 4.91 10.94
CA LEU A 85 4.94 4.17 11.26
C LEU A 85 5.22 3.02 12.23
N LEU A 86 6.23 2.19 11.95
CA LEU A 86 6.57 1.07 12.82
C LEU A 86 6.99 1.52 14.22
N ASN A 87 7.79 2.59 14.31
CA ASN A 87 8.21 3.16 15.59
C ASN A 87 7.04 3.80 16.36
N ALA A 88 5.98 4.23 15.66
CA ALA A 88 4.76 4.74 16.26
C ALA A 88 3.73 3.64 16.59
N GLY A 89 4.07 2.35 16.38
CA GLY A 89 3.23 1.21 16.74
C GLY A 89 2.22 0.78 15.66
N ALA A 90 2.44 1.12 14.39
CA ALA A 90 1.66 0.55 13.32
C ALA A 90 1.87 -0.98 13.23
N ASP A 91 0.78 -1.73 13.07
CA ASP A 91 0.79 -3.19 12.96
C ASP A 91 1.24 -3.62 11.55
N ALA A 92 2.42 -4.25 11.49
CA ALA A 92 2.99 -4.76 10.23
C ALA A 92 2.29 -6.02 9.70
N CYS A 93 1.48 -6.70 10.53
CA CYS A 93 0.85 -7.97 10.19
C CYS A 93 -0.53 -7.81 9.54
N VAL A 94 -1.05 -6.57 9.47
CA VAL A 94 -2.35 -6.29 8.83
C VAL A 94 -2.31 -6.66 7.35
N GLN A 95 -3.37 -7.33 6.91
CA GLN A 95 -3.55 -7.76 5.52
C GLN A 95 -4.55 -6.86 4.79
N ASP A 96 -4.31 -6.64 3.50
CA ASP A 96 -5.30 -6.04 2.61
C ASP A 96 -6.47 -7.02 2.32
N LYS A 97 -7.48 -6.60 1.56
CA LYS A 97 -8.62 -7.48 1.19
C LYS A 97 -8.24 -8.70 0.34
N ARG A 98 -7.03 -8.73 -0.22
CA ARG A 98 -6.46 -9.89 -0.91
C ARG A 98 -5.59 -10.75 -0.01
N GLY A 99 -5.45 -10.39 1.25
CA GLY A 99 -4.60 -11.06 2.22
C GLY A 99 -3.11 -10.70 2.11
N ASN A 100 -2.72 -9.70 1.31
CA ASN A 100 -1.31 -9.32 1.22
C ASN A 100 -0.91 -8.43 2.40
N THR A 101 0.31 -8.63 2.90
CA THR A 101 0.95 -7.81 3.92
C THR A 101 1.84 -6.72 3.30
N ALA A 102 2.28 -5.76 4.11
CA ALA A 102 3.28 -4.77 3.71
C ALA A 102 4.59 -5.43 3.24
N LEU A 103 5.01 -6.53 3.89
CA LEU A 103 6.19 -7.31 3.50
C LEU A 103 6.06 -7.88 2.08
N MET A 104 4.92 -8.51 1.76
CA MET A 104 4.67 -9.04 0.40
C MET A 104 4.71 -7.92 -0.65
N GLY A 105 4.13 -6.76 -0.32
CA GLY A 105 4.15 -5.58 -1.18
C GLY A 105 5.56 -5.05 -1.44
N ALA A 106 6.39 -4.93 -0.40
CA ALA A 106 7.78 -4.50 -0.52
C ALA A 106 8.62 -5.47 -1.38
N ILE A 107 8.47 -6.79 -1.17
CA ILE A 107 9.18 -7.82 -1.97
C ILE A 107 8.76 -7.74 -3.43
N PHE A 108 7.46 -7.63 -3.70
CA PHE A 108 6.92 -7.50 -5.06
C PHE A 108 7.52 -6.30 -5.79
N LYS A 109 7.66 -5.16 -5.11
CA LYS A 109 8.23 -3.93 -5.68
C LYS A 109 9.75 -3.93 -5.73
N GLY A 110 10.41 -4.85 -5.03
CA GLY A 110 11.86 -4.90 -4.94
C GLY A 110 12.47 -3.93 -3.93
N GLU A 111 11.67 -3.45 -2.99
CA GLU A 111 12.06 -2.54 -1.92
C GLU A 111 12.75 -3.32 -0.78
N LEU A 112 13.97 -3.82 -1.06
CA LEU A 112 14.64 -4.81 -0.20
C LEU A 112 14.91 -4.30 1.21
N LYS A 113 15.33 -3.04 1.38
CA LYS A 113 15.57 -2.47 2.71
C LYS A 113 14.28 -2.36 3.53
N ILE A 114 13.17 -2.02 2.88
CA ILE A 114 11.86 -1.98 3.51
C ILE A 114 11.42 -3.40 3.87
N ALA A 115 11.60 -4.38 2.98
CA ALA A 115 11.28 -5.78 3.24
C ALA A 115 12.06 -6.31 4.44
N GLN A 116 13.37 -6.05 4.53
CA GLN A 116 14.21 -6.41 5.68
C GLN A 116 13.71 -5.76 6.97
N ARG A 117 13.35 -4.50 6.95
CA ARG A 117 12.79 -3.81 8.11
C ARG A 117 11.47 -4.40 8.59
N LEU A 118 10.58 -4.74 7.64
CA LEU A 118 9.30 -5.39 7.93
C LEU A 118 9.49 -6.84 8.42
N LEU A 119 10.45 -7.58 7.87
CA LEU A 119 10.80 -8.92 8.34
C LEU A 119 11.34 -8.92 9.78
N ALA A 120 11.94 -7.83 10.23
CA ALA A 120 12.41 -7.68 11.61
C ALA A 120 11.27 -7.53 12.64
N THR A 121 10.01 -7.39 12.20
CA THR A 121 8.83 -7.37 13.10
C THR A 121 8.41 -8.79 13.52
N ASP A 122 7.51 -8.89 14.52
CA ASP A 122 7.08 -10.18 15.09
C ASP A 122 5.91 -10.83 14.32
N CYS A 123 5.74 -10.51 13.03
CA CYS A 123 4.71 -11.15 12.20
C CYS A 123 5.07 -12.61 11.88
N ASN A 124 4.05 -13.44 11.71
CA ASN A 124 4.22 -14.80 11.25
C ASN A 124 4.84 -14.81 9.83
N PRO A 125 6.06 -15.37 9.63
CA PRO A 125 6.72 -15.39 8.33
C PRO A 125 5.96 -16.22 7.27
N ASP A 126 5.12 -17.17 7.72
CA ASP A 126 4.31 -18.02 6.85
C ASP A 126 2.86 -17.51 6.67
N GLN A 127 2.60 -16.24 7.00
CA GLN A 127 1.30 -15.65 6.74
C GLN A 127 0.95 -15.72 5.24
N ARG A 128 -0.27 -16.21 4.94
CA ARG A 128 -0.72 -16.46 3.56
C ARG A 128 -1.67 -15.39 3.09
N ASN A 129 -1.53 -15.01 1.83
CA ASN A 129 -2.56 -14.18 1.16
C ASN A 129 -3.76 -15.03 0.68
N GLY A 130 -4.74 -14.39 0.07
CA GLY A 130 -5.94 -15.04 -0.45
C GLY A 130 -5.70 -16.07 -1.57
N ALA A 131 -4.52 -16.06 -2.19
CA ALA A 131 -4.06 -17.08 -3.15
C ALA A 131 -3.24 -18.19 -2.47
N GLY A 132 -3.11 -18.21 -1.14
CA GLY A 132 -2.32 -19.16 -0.38
C GLY A 132 -0.81 -18.92 -0.44
N GLN A 133 -0.36 -17.78 -0.95
CA GLN A 133 1.04 -17.46 -1.16
C GLN A 133 1.64 -16.79 0.10
N THR A 134 2.91 -17.11 0.40
CA THR A 134 3.69 -16.53 1.49
C THR A 134 4.67 -15.46 0.97
N ALA A 135 5.23 -14.66 1.87
CA ALA A 135 6.31 -13.73 1.55
C ALA A 135 7.54 -14.44 0.94
N ALA A 136 7.85 -15.64 1.42
CA ALA A 136 8.94 -16.48 0.88
C ALA A 136 8.69 -16.88 -0.58
N MET A 137 7.44 -17.16 -0.97
CA MET A 137 7.10 -17.48 -2.37
C MET A 137 7.33 -16.26 -3.28
N TYR A 138 6.99 -15.05 -2.82
CA TYR A 138 7.33 -13.81 -3.55
C TYR A 138 8.86 -13.65 -3.68
N ALA A 139 9.61 -13.85 -2.59
CA ALA A 139 11.06 -13.76 -2.63
C ALA A 139 11.68 -14.79 -3.61
N GLY A 140 11.19 -16.03 -3.62
CA GLY A 140 11.60 -17.07 -4.58
C GLY A 140 11.29 -16.70 -6.03
N LEU A 141 10.04 -16.26 -6.29
CA LEU A 141 9.57 -15.87 -7.64
C LEU A 141 10.40 -14.73 -8.23
N PHE A 142 10.72 -13.72 -7.42
CA PHE A 142 11.49 -12.55 -7.85
C PHE A 142 13.01 -12.70 -7.65
N LYS A 143 13.48 -13.92 -7.32
CA LYS A 143 14.92 -14.23 -7.16
C LYS A 143 15.63 -13.33 -6.12
N ARG A 144 14.96 -13.03 -5.02
CA ARG A 144 15.49 -12.25 -3.89
C ARG A 144 16.19 -13.20 -2.90
N VAL A 145 17.34 -13.76 -3.31
CA VAL A 145 18.00 -14.87 -2.59
C VAL A 145 18.35 -14.49 -1.16
N GLU A 146 18.94 -13.31 -0.95
CA GLU A 146 19.32 -12.85 0.39
C GLU A 146 18.10 -12.74 1.32
N LEU A 147 16.99 -12.21 0.83
CA LEU A 147 15.77 -12.11 1.60
C LEU A 147 15.11 -13.46 1.85
N LEU A 148 15.29 -14.43 0.93
CA LEU A 148 14.81 -15.80 1.12
C LEU A 148 15.56 -16.47 2.26
N ASP A 149 16.88 -16.27 2.37
CA ASP A 149 17.69 -16.78 3.46
C ASP A 149 17.31 -16.13 4.80
N GLU A 150 17.04 -14.83 4.82
CA GLU A 150 16.56 -14.12 6.01
C GLU A 150 15.18 -14.62 6.46
N LEU A 151 14.23 -14.84 5.52
CA LEU A 151 12.91 -15.42 5.79
C LEU A 151 13.04 -16.83 6.41
N LYS A 152 13.93 -17.67 5.85
CA LYS A 152 14.23 -18.98 6.40
C LYS A 152 14.81 -18.89 7.82
N ALA A 153 15.75 -17.97 8.05
CA ALA A 153 16.31 -17.74 9.38
C ALA A 153 15.25 -17.27 10.40
N LYS A 154 14.20 -16.57 9.94
CA LYS A 154 13.04 -16.16 10.72
C LYS A 154 12.02 -17.30 10.95
N GLY A 155 12.24 -18.47 10.37
CA GLY A 155 11.40 -19.66 10.54
C GLY A 155 10.39 -19.90 9.42
N ALA A 156 10.48 -19.21 8.28
CA ALA A 156 9.60 -19.48 7.13
C ALA A 156 9.81 -20.86 6.57
N ASP A 157 8.73 -21.59 6.29
CA ASP A 157 8.75 -22.86 5.58
C ASP A 157 8.83 -22.65 4.06
N LEU A 158 10.04 -22.82 3.51
CA LEU A 158 10.28 -22.64 2.08
C LEU A 158 9.66 -23.75 1.21
N ASN A 159 9.22 -24.86 1.81
CA ASN A 159 8.59 -25.99 1.13
C ASN A 159 7.05 -25.95 1.21
N ALA A 160 6.49 -25.06 2.03
CA ALA A 160 5.05 -24.85 2.10
C ALA A 160 4.50 -24.54 0.69
N GLU A 161 3.47 -25.29 0.26
CA GLU A 161 2.89 -25.14 -1.08
C GLU A 161 1.63 -24.26 -1.07
N ASP A 162 1.44 -23.49 -2.14
CA ASP A 162 0.18 -22.85 -2.46
C ASP A 162 -0.83 -23.87 -3.05
N PRO A 163 -2.11 -23.51 -3.30
CA PRO A 163 -3.11 -24.44 -3.83
C PRO A 163 -2.79 -25.07 -5.19
N ILE A 164 -1.86 -24.51 -5.95
CA ILE A 164 -1.42 -25.05 -7.26
C ILE A 164 -0.07 -25.75 -7.18
N GLY A 165 0.50 -25.87 -5.97
CA GLY A 165 1.72 -26.62 -5.69
C GLY A 165 3.01 -25.86 -5.94
N ASN A 166 2.99 -24.50 -5.98
CA ASN A 166 4.21 -23.71 -5.92
C ASN A 166 4.69 -23.59 -4.47
N SER A 167 6.00 -23.70 -4.27
CA SER A 167 6.66 -23.37 -3.01
C SER A 167 7.77 -22.35 -3.26
N ALA A 168 8.25 -21.70 -2.19
CA ALA A 168 9.35 -20.75 -2.30
C ALA A 168 10.60 -21.39 -2.92
N ALA A 169 10.93 -22.62 -2.52
CA ALA A 169 12.06 -23.36 -3.05
C ALA A 169 11.93 -23.64 -4.55
N ARG A 170 10.75 -24.10 -5.02
CA ARG A 170 10.51 -24.32 -6.46
C ARG A 170 10.57 -23.02 -7.28
N LEU A 171 9.91 -21.98 -6.81
CA LEU A 171 9.94 -20.68 -7.47
C LEU A 171 11.37 -20.12 -7.56
N ALA A 172 12.17 -20.32 -6.52
CA ALA A 172 13.59 -19.95 -6.52
C ALA A 172 14.41 -20.76 -7.52
N SER A 173 14.10 -22.04 -7.78
CA SER A 173 14.76 -22.84 -8.83
C SER A 173 14.26 -22.51 -10.25
N GLY A 174 13.17 -21.77 -10.38
CA GLY A 174 12.57 -21.42 -11.67
C GLY A 174 11.44 -22.37 -12.10
N GLU A 175 11.04 -23.28 -11.24
CA GLU A 175 9.89 -24.17 -11.47
C GLU A 175 8.61 -23.45 -11.09
N ILE A 176 7.83 -23.05 -12.08
CA ILE A 176 6.55 -22.34 -11.87
C ILE A 176 5.42 -23.24 -12.35
N ARG A 177 4.51 -23.57 -11.45
CA ARG A 177 3.24 -24.24 -11.81
C ARG A 177 2.18 -23.17 -12.12
N THR A 178 1.43 -23.41 -13.17
CA THR A 178 0.28 -22.56 -13.55
C THR A 178 -1.00 -23.37 -13.37
N PRO A 179 -2.14 -22.73 -13.08
CA PRO A 179 -3.44 -23.42 -13.05
C PRO A 179 -3.68 -24.16 -14.36
N ALA A 180 -4.32 -25.32 -14.30
CA ALA A 180 -4.76 -26.02 -15.51
C ALA A 180 -5.70 -25.10 -16.33
N PRO A 181 -5.59 -25.10 -17.68
CA PRO A 181 -6.53 -24.36 -18.52
C PRO A 181 -7.96 -24.86 -18.26
N ARG A 182 -8.90 -23.94 -18.11
CA ARG A 182 -10.33 -24.24 -17.98
C ARG A 182 -10.95 -24.59 -19.30
#